data_1537ad8308f3eb04557ce9ddceda024b
#
_entry.id   1537ad8308f3eb04557ce9ddceda024b
#
_cell.length_a   1.000
_cell.length_b   1.000
_cell.length_c   1.000
_cell.angle_alpha   90.00
_cell.angle_beta   90.00
_cell.angle_gamma   90.00
#
_symmetry.space_group_name_H-M   'P 1'
#
loop_
_entity.id
_entity.type
_entity.pdbx_description
1 polymer ?
#
loop_
_entity_poly.entity_id
_entity_poly.type
_entity_poly.pdbx_seq_one_letter_code
_entity_poly.pdbx_strand_id
1 'polypeptide(L)'
;MRSVKERESVKVLQECIELQIKKGQDYQSAQSNVVQAMHYRRGVDTIYDIMHGKMMRAASLLESGNEPNHESLEDTFKDLINYASFAVSYMRGTMDGQDPNNDMFNRKKK
;
A
#
# COMPACT_ATOMS: atom_id res chain seq x y z
N MET A 1 -22.62 22.41 9.02
CA MET A 1 -21.94 21.13 9.21
C MET A 1 -21.50 20.53 7.88
N ARG A 2 -20.30 20.08 7.81
CA ARG A 2 -19.80 19.47 6.58
C ARG A 2 -20.32 18.07 6.39
N SER A 3 -20.56 17.72 5.14
CA SER A 3 -20.86 16.32 4.84
C SER A 3 -19.63 15.46 5.06
N VAL A 4 -19.84 14.15 5.13
CA VAL A 4 -18.73 13.21 5.32
C VAL A 4 -17.74 13.35 4.17
N LYS A 5 -18.23 13.58 2.95
CA LYS A 5 -17.35 13.70 1.79
C LYS A 5 -16.45 14.90 1.84
N GLU A 6 -16.79 15.90 2.66
CA GLU A 6 -15.98 17.11 2.76
C GLU A 6 -14.93 17.05 3.85
N ARG A 7 -14.92 15.98 4.63
CA ARG A 7 -13.89 15.84 5.65
C ARG A 7 -12.52 15.71 5.01
N GLU A 8 -11.56 16.41 5.59
CA GLU A 8 -10.23 16.41 5.02
C GLU A 8 -9.62 15.01 4.93
N SER A 9 -9.82 14.21 5.97
CA SER A 9 -9.26 12.85 5.97
C SER A 9 -9.88 11.98 4.87
N VAL A 10 -11.15 12.21 4.55
CA VAL A 10 -11.79 11.48 3.45
C VAL A 10 -11.17 11.89 2.12
N LYS A 11 -10.88 13.19 1.97
CA LYS A 11 -10.21 13.65 0.75
C LYS A 11 -8.85 12.99 0.60
N VAL A 12 -8.12 12.85 1.71
CA VAL A 12 -6.83 12.17 1.67
C VAL A 12 -6.99 10.73 1.19
N LEU A 13 -8.01 10.03 1.68
CA LEU A 13 -8.24 8.66 1.23
C LEU A 13 -8.52 8.61 -0.26
N GLN A 14 -9.26 9.59 -0.78
CA GLN A 14 -9.52 9.66 -2.21
C GLN A 14 -8.23 9.90 -2.99
N GLU A 15 -7.35 10.74 -2.47
CA GLU A 15 -6.05 10.96 -3.08
C GLU A 15 -5.23 9.67 -3.10
N CYS A 16 -5.34 8.87 -2.05
CA CYS A 16 -4.64 7.59 -2.00
C CYS A 16 -5.20 6.63 -3.04
N ILE A 17 -6.51 6.64 -3.26
CA ILE A 17 -7.11 5.81 -4.30
C ILE A 17 -6.54 6.18 -5.66
N GLU A 18 -6.50 7.46 -5.97
CA GLU A 18 -5.98 7.91 -7.26
C GLU A 18 -4.51 7.54 -7.43
N LEU A 19 -3.75 7.70 -6.36
CA LEU A 19 -2.34 7.34 -6.39
C LEU A 19 -2.17 5.84 -6.62
N GLN A 20 -3.00 5.04 -5.98
CA GLN A 20 -2.93 3.60 -6.14
C GLN A 20 -3.24 3.18 -7.56
N ILE A 21 -4.26 3.79 -8.16
CA ILE A 21 -4.63 3.49 -9.54
C ILE A 21 -3.48 3.85 -10.48
N LYS A 22 -2.90 5.03 -10.28
CA LYS A 22 -1.81 5.48 -11.12
C LYS A 22 -0.60 4.56 -11.03
N LYS A 23 -0.21 4.21 -9.81
CA LYS A 23 0.94 3.33 -9.62
C LYS A 23 0.65 1.90 -10.06
N GLY A 24 -0.61 1.50 -10.00
CA GLY A 24 -1.01 0.17 -10.43
C GLY A 24 -0.68 -0.11 -11.87
N GLN A 25 -0.64 0.93 -12.70
CA GLN A 25 -0.27 0.75 -14.09
C GLN A 25 1.18 0.29 -14.24
N ASP A 26 2.02 0.63 -13.30
CA ASP A 26 3.41 0.18 -13.32
C ASP A 26 3.54 -1.27 -12.88
N TYR A 27 2.69 -1.71 -11.95
CA TYR A 27 2.73 -3.09 -11.49
C TYR A 27 2.08 -4.06 -12.46
N GLN A 28 1.10 -3.59 -13.21
CA GLN A 28 0.30 -4.49 -14.04
C GLN A 28 0.23 -3.98 -15.46
N SER A 29 1.42 -3.79 -16.05
CA SER A 29 1.50 -3.41 -17.44
C SER A 29 0.89 -4.49 -18.31
N ALA A 30 0.19 -4.07 -19.37
CA ALA A 30 -0.44 -5.00 -20.30
C ALA A 30 0.59 -5.89 -21.00
N GLN A 31 1.85 -5.46 -21.05
CA GLN A 31 2.90 -6.23 -21.69
C GLN A 31 3.66 -7.13 -20.73
N SER A 32 3.23 -7.22 -19.49
CA SER A 32 3.96 -8.00 -18.49
C SER A 32 3.04 -9.07 -17.91
N ASN A 33 3.61 -10.23 -17.64
CA ASN A 33 2.91 -11.29 -16.92
C ASN A 33 3.09 -11.17 -15.41
N VAL A 34 3.83 -10.17 -14.97
CA VAL A 34 4.03 -9.94 -13.54
C VAL A 34 2.83 -9.16 -13.01
N VAL A 35 2.11 -9.76 -12.08
CA VAL A 35 0.95 -9.11 -11.48
C VAL A 35 1.24 -8.78 -10.03
N GLN A 36 0.36 -8.00 -9.43
CA GLN A 36 0.65 -7.38 -8.13
C GLN A 36 1.05 -8.38 -7.06
N ALA A 37 0.35 -9.49 -6.94
CA ALA A 37 0.62 -10.45 -5.87
C ALA A 37 2.04 -11.03 -5.94
N MET A 38 2.61 -11.05 -7.14
CA MET A 38 3.96 -11.59 -7.30
C MET A 38 5.03 -10.74 -6.64
N HIS A 39 4.72 -9.48 -6.35
CA HIS A 39 5.68 -8.61 -5.66
C HIS A 39 5.80 -8.94 -4.18
N TYR A 40 4.92 -9.76 -3.65
CA TYR A 40 4.89 -10.06 -2.22
C TYR A 40 5.15 -11.53 -2.01
N ARG A 41 6.44 -11.89 -2.06
CA ARG A 41 6.85 -13.29 -2.05
C ARG A 41 6.35 -14.05 -0.84
N ARG A 42 6.25 -13.38 0.29
CA ARG A 42 5.79 -14.01 1.51
C ARG A 42 4.43 -13.47 1.93
N GLY A 43 3.68 -12.95 0.96
CA GLY A 43 2.33 -12.48 1.22
C GLY A 43 2.28 -11.32 2.20
N VAL A 44 1.40 -11.43 3.16
CA VAL A 44 1.21 -10.38 4.15
C VAL A 44 2.49 -10.07 4.90
N ASP A 45 3.33 -11.08 5.16
CA ASP A 45 4.60 -10.83 5.85
C ASP A 45 5.47 -9.87 5.06
N THR A 46 5.54 -10.03 3.74
CA THR A 46 6.31 -9.10 2.90
C THR A 46 5.72 -7.71 2.96
N ILE A 47 4.39 -7.60 2.85
CA ILE A 47 3.74 -6.29 2.91
C ILE A 47 4.00 -5.64 4.28
N TYR A 48 3.92 -6.42 5.34
CA TYR A 48 4.18 -5.90 6.68
C TYR A 48 5.61 -5.36 6.78
N ASP A 49 6.58 -6.08 6.22
CA ASP A 49 7.97 -5.63 6.25
C ASP A 49 8.14 -4.33 5.47
N ILE A 50 7.46 -4.19 4.35
CA ILE A 50 7.51 -2.94 3.58
C ILE A 50 6.94 -1.80 4.42
N MET A 51 5.80 -2.04 5.08
CA MET A 51 5.19 -1.02 5.92
C MET A 51 6.08 -0.65 7.09
N HIS A 52 6.77 -1.63 7.66
CA HIS A 52 7.70 -1.35 8.75
C HIS A 52 8.80 -0.40 8.29
N GLY A 53 9.36 -0.66 7.10
CA GLY A 53 10.38 0.23 6.56
C GLY A 53 9.87 1.64 6.38
N LYS A 54 8.64 1.77 5.90
CA LYS A 54 8.06 3.10 5.72
C LYS A 54 7.77 3.79 7.05
N MET A 55 7.40 3.02 8.08
CA MET A 55 7.24 3.61 9.41
C MET A 55 8.56 4.11 9.94
N MET A 56 9.65 3.37 9.71
CA MET A 56 10.97 3.82 10.12
C MET A 56 11.37 5.10 9.37
N ARG A 57 11.02 5.17 8.08
CA ARG A 57 11.27 6.39 7.32
C ARG A 57 10.49 7.57 7.91
N ALA A 58 9.22 7.35 8.25
CA ALA A 58 8.42 8.41 8.86
C ALA A 58 9.03 8.85 10.19
N ALA A 59 9.45 7.89 11.00
CA ALA A 59 10.07 8.22 12.28
C ALA A 59 11.32 9.07 12.09
N SER A 60 12.14 8.70 11.11
CA SER A 60 13.35 9.45 10.81
C SER A 60 13.06 10.87 10.36
N LEU A 61 12.06 11.02 9.50
CA LEU A 61 11.68 12.35 9.02
C LEU A 61 11.12 13.21 10.14
N LEU A 62 10.33 12.62 11.02
CA LEU A 62 9.80 13.37 12.17
C LEU A 62 10.90 13.77 13.13
N GLU A 63 11.85 12.89 13.33
CA GLU A 63 12.93 13.13 14.26
C GLU A 63 13.87 14.23 13.77
N SER A 64 14.11 14.27 12.47
CA SER A 64 15.04 15.26 11.91
C SER A 64 14.52 16.68 12.00
N GLY A 65 13.20 16.84 11.94
CA GLY A 65 12.59 18.16 12.03
C GLY A 65 12.90 19.07 10.87
N ASN A 66 13.40 18.55 9.77
CA ASN A 66 13.75 19.36 8.62
C ASN A 66 12.55 19.67 7.77
N GLU A 67 12.44 20.96 7.41
CA GLU A 67 11.31 21.44 6.63
C GLU A 67 11.16 20.83 5.26
N PRO A 68 12.22 20.66 4.50
CA PRO A 68 12.04 20.14 3.15
C PRO A 68 11.43 18.75 3.08
N ASN A 69 11.29 18.10 4.23
CA ASN A 69 10.79 16.72 4.25
C ASN A 69 9.30 16.60 4.49
N HIS A 70 8.58 17.72 4.52
CA HIS A 70 7.13 17.67 4.72
C HIS A 70 6.46 16.84 3.65
N GLU A 71 6.81 17.10 2.40
CA GLU A 71 6.21 16.39 1.30
C GLU A 71 6.53 14.90 1.37
N SER A 72 7.78 14.58 1.70
CA SER A 72 8.18 13.17 1.83
C SER A 72 7.44 12.47 2.96
N LEU A 73 7.19 13.17 4.04
CA LEU A 73 6.45 12.58 5.15
C LEU A 73 5.00 12.32 4.76
N GLU A 74 4.38 13.26 4.09
CA GLU A 74 3.02 13.06 3.61
C GLU A 74 2.95 11.89 2.64
N ASP A 75 3.90 11.81 1.71
CA ASP A 75 3.94 10.71 0.75
C ASP A 75 4.11 9.38 1.48
N THR A 76 4.94 9.35 2.50
CA THR A 76 5.17 8.13 3.25
C THR A 76 3.89 7.65 3.93
N PHE A 77 3.12 8.57 4.52
CA PHE A 77 1.88 8.19 5.16
C PHE A 77 0.85 7.73 4.14
N LYS A 78 0.79 8.36 2.97
CA LYS A 78 -0.13 7.91 1.92
C LYS A 78 0.25 6.52 1.43
N ASP A 79 1.53 6.25 1.29
CA ASP A 79 1.98 4.91 0.93
C ASP A 79 1.54 3.89 1.98
N LEU A 80 1.65 4.24 3.26
CA LEU A 80 1.23 3.33 4.32
C LEU A 80 -0.26 3.01 4.23
N ILE A 81 -1.08 4.01 3.90
CA ILE A 81 -2.50 3.77 3.72
C ILE A 81 -2.72 2.75 2.60
N ASN A 82 -2.04 2.93 1.48
CA ASN A 82 -2.21 2.03 0.35
C ASN A 82 -1.67 0.64 0.64
N TYR A 83 -0.52 0.53 1.28
CA TYR A 83 0.00 -0.79 1.63
C TYR A 83 -0.89 -1.50 2.64
N ALA A 84 -1.52 -0.76 3.54
CA ALA A 84 -2.48 -1.38 4.45
C ALA A 84 -3.66 -1.97 3.67
N SER A 85 -4.12 -1.27 2.63
CA SER A 85 -5.20 -1.80 1.80
C SER A 85 -4.75 -3.05 1.04
N PHE A 86 -3.50 -3.08 0.59
CA PHE A 86 -2.95 -4.27 -0.05
C PHE A 86 -2.93 -5.44 0.91
N ALA A 87 -2.53 -5.20 2.15
CA ALA A 87 -2.49 -6.26 3.14
C ALA A 87 -3.87 -6.86 3.35
N VAL A 88 -4.88 -6.00 3.45
CA VAL A 88 -6.25 -6.47 3.64
C VAL A 88 -6.71 -7.31 2.44
N SER A 89 -6.44 -6.81 1.22
CA SER A 89 -6.87 -7.55 0.03
C SER A 89 -6.15 -8.90 -0.06
N TYR A 90 -4.87 -8.93 0.30
CA TYR A 90 -4.15 -10.20 0.30
C TYR A 90 -4.73 -11.17 1.32
N MET A 91 -5.06 -10.66 2.50
CA MET A 91 -5.67 -11.50 3.52
C MET A 91 -7.00 -12.08 3.07
N ARG A 92 -7.73 -11.34 2.25
CA ARG A 92 -9.00 -11.81 1.71
C ARG A 92 -8.84 -12.79 0.54
N GLY A 93 -7.62 -12.93 0.03
CA GLY A 93 -7.37 -13.81 -1.09
C GLY A 93 -7.81 -13.23 -2.42
N THR A 94 -7.97 -11.91 -2.49
CA THR A 94 -8.55 -11.27 -3.68
C THR A 94 -7.62 -10.31 -4.39
N MET A 95 -6.34 -10.29 -4.01
CA MET A 95 -5.39 -9.44 -4.71
C MET A 95 -5.14 -9.97 -6.12
N ASP A 96 -4.98 -9.06 -7.06
CA ASP A 96 -4.71 -9.44 -8.44
C ASP A 96 -3.51 -10.36 -8.54
N GLY A 97 -3.71 -11.49 -9.19
CA GLY A 97 -2.64 -12.46 -9.38
C GLY A 97 -2.48 -13.44 -8.25
N GLN A 98 -3.28 -13.31 -7.21
CA GLN A 98 -3.20 -14.22 -6.09
C GLN A 98 -3.93 -15.52 -6.41
N ASP A 99 -3.22 -16.61 -6.25
CA ASP A 99 -3.79 -17.93 -6.51
C ASP A 99 -3.51 -18.80 -5.29
N PRO A 100 -4.52 -19.04 -4.45
CA PRO A 100 -4.30 -19.81 -3.22
C PRO A 100 -3.74 -21.22 -3.48
N ASN A 101 -3.98 -21.78 -4.65
CA ASN A 101 -3.50 -23.11 -4.95
C ASN A 101 -2.01 -23.11 -5.29
N ASN A 102 -1.49 -22.01 -5.76
CA ASN A 102 -0.09 -21.91 -6.18
C ASN A 102 0.74 -20.99 -5.28
N ASP A 103 0.10 -20.29 -4.39
CA ASP A 103 0.77 -19.33 -3.54
C ASP A 103 1.15 -20.00 -2.22
N MET A 104 2.34 -20.57 -2.18
CA MET A 104 2.78 -21.32 -1.03
C MET A 104 3.02 -20.41 0.18
N PHE A 105 3.04 -19.11 -0.02
CA PHE A 105 3.25 -18.16 1.07
C PHE A 105 1.97 -17.57 1.61
N ASN A 106 0.83 -17.92 1.05
CA ASN A 106 -0.44 -17.37 1.51
C ASN A 106 -0.89 -18.08 2.77
N ARG A 107 -0.78 -17.40 3.89
CA ARG A 107 -1.06 -17.98 5.18
C ARG A 107 -2.54 -18.08 5.50
N LYS A 108 -3.37 -17.55 4.62
CA LYS A 108 -4.80 -17.57 4.83
C LYS A 108 -5.45 -18.85 4.38
N LYS A 109 -4.75 -19.65 3.66
CA LYS A 109 -5.40 -20.82 3.12
C LYS A 109 -5.84 -21.76 4.24
N LYS A 110 -6.88 -22.44 3.99
CA LYS A 110 -7.47 -23.36 4.93
C LYS A 110 -7.32 -24.78 4.49
#